data_c1d9d5edefcc09f1400a987bfade1305
#
_entry.id   c1d9d5edefcc09f1400a987bfade1305
#
_cell.length_a   1.000
_cell.length_b   1.000
_cell.length_c   1.000
_cell.angle_alpha   90.00
_cell.angle_beta   90.00
_cell.angle_gamma   90.00
#
_symmetry.space_group_name_H-M   'P 1'
#
loop_
_entity.id
_entity.type
_entity.pdbx_description
1 polymer ?
#
loop_
_entity_poly.entity_id
_entity_poly.type
_entity_poly.pdbx_seq_one_letter_code
_entity_poly.pdbx_strand_id
1 'polypeptide(L)'
;MFYPEFDKNDPNVSVGAFKKQIKLNNLEKDDVVTITSKDAKILNIRTETAQDGTKTYYLEPKAAGKATVEAVVARAGKTYTATIEIQVAAVGKDIIPLTSYKVYDALEADANNDGMISTEEIKNVKSINLENKDLTNADLAGLSEAVNCEKIDLENNKNITDISFIKNLKQLKTLYLRETSVTDFTALNDLKAQLESLYLPTTASTATRMSFLSD
;
A
#
# COMPACT_ATOMS: atom_id res chain seq x y z
N MET A 1 27.73 -21.67 20.02
CA MET A 1 26.83 -20.50 20.00
C MET A 1 26.49 -20.20 18.56
N PHE A 2 25.22 -20.27 18.19
CA PHE A 2 24.79 -19.96 16.83
C PHE A 2 24.47 -18.46 16.77
N TYR A 3 24.95 -17.78 15.73
CA TYR A 3 24.65 -16.37 15.49
C TYR A 3 23.32 -16.24 14.76
N PRO A 4 22.52 -15.18 15.02
CA PRO A 4 21.34 -14.87 14.22
C PRO A 4 21.73 -14.69 12.74
N GLU A 5 20.96 -15.29 11.84
CA GLU A 5 21.15 -15.17 10.40
C GLU A 5 19.82 -15.17 9.67
N PHE A 6 19.75 -14.55 8.50
CA PHE A 6 18.55 -14.61 7.66
C PHE A 6 18.34 -16.00 7.10
N ASP A 7 17.06 -16.41 7.06
CA ASP A 7 16.65 -17.55 6.22
C ASP A 7 16.85 -17.17 4.74
N LYS A 8 17.67 -17.97 4.05
CA LYS A 8 18.02 -17.73 2.64
C LYS A 8 17.14 -18.48 1.65
N ASN A 9 16.09 -19.16 2.13
CA ASN A 9 15.16 -19.87 1.28
C ASN A 9 14.28 -18.85 0.52
N ASP A 10 14.55 -18.68 -0.77
CA ASP A 10 13.84 -17.79 -1.68
C ASP A 10 13.55 -16.37 -1.10
N PRO A 11 14.58 -15.54 -0.87
CA PRO A 11 14.40 -14.23 -0.28
C PRO A 11 13.83 -13.20 -1.26
N ASN A 12 13.78 -13.51 -2.54
CA ASN A 12 13.41 -12.57 -3.60
C ASN A 12 11.90 -12.27 -3.62
N VAL A 13 11.54 -11.11 -4.14
CA VAL A 13 10.16 -10.63 -4.19
C VAL A 13 9.93 -9.81 -5.46
N SER A 14 8.67 -9.63 -5.88
CA SER A 14 8.28 -8.74 -6.97
C SER A 14 7.56 -7.51 -6.46
N VAL A 15 7.61 -6.40 -7.18
CA VAL A 15 6.75 -5.24 -6.90
C VAL A 15 5.29 -5.70 -6.90
N GLY A 16 4.53 -5.27 -5.90
CA GLY A 16 3.12 -5.66 -5.70
C GLY A 16 2.91 -6.87 -4.78
N ALA A 17 3.98 -7.56 -4.35
CA ALA A 17 3.85 -8.71 -3.42
C ALA A 17 3.97 -8.27 -1.96
N PHE A 18 2.91 -8.47 -1.16
CA PHE A 18 2.82 -7.95 0.21
C PHE A 18 2.78 -9.00 1.31
N LYS A 19 2.70 -10.29 0.98
CA LYS A 19 2.64 -11.38 1.97
C LYS A 19 3.97 -12.14 2.14
N LYS A 20 5.03 -11.75 1.44
CA LYS A 20 6.34 -12.40 1.56
C LYS A 20 6.98 -12.07 2.90
N GLN A 21 7.10 -13.08 3.76
CA GLN A 21 7.79 -12.96 5.04
C GLN A 21 9.32 -13.02 4.87
N ILE A 22 10.03 -12.28 5.72
CA ILE A 22 11.46 -12.45 5.93
C ILE A 22 11.69 -12.95 7.35
N LYS A 23 12.52 -13.98 7.50
CA LYS A 23 12.73 -14.69 8.77
C LYS A 23 14.21 -14.69 9.16
N LEU A 24 14.42 -14.74 10.47
CA LEU A 24 15.73 -14.98 11.07
C LEU A 24 15.73 -16.37 11.72
N ASN A 25 16.83 -17.07 11.55
CA ASN A 25 17.17 -18.32 12.24
C ASN A 25 18.02 -18.04 13.47
N ASN A 26 18.16 -19.02 14.36
CA ASN A 26 19.02 -19.01 15.54
C ASN A 26 18.66 -17.89 16.55
N LEU A 27 17.37 -17.53 16.64
CA LEU A 27 16.87 -16.63 17.67
C LEU A 27 16.66 -17.37 18.98
N GLU A 28 16.91 -16.67 20.09
CA GLU A 28 16.62 -17.12 21.46
C GLU A 28 15.36 -16.41 21.98
N LYS A 29 14.75 -16.95 23.04
CA LYS A 29 13.44 -16.50 23.52
C LYS A 29 13.38 -15.01 23.88
N ASP A 30 14.48 -14.47 24.43
CA ASP A 30 14.52 -13.08 24.92
C ASP A 30 15.23 -12.12 23.96
N ASP A 31 15.44 -12.55 22.72
CA ASP A 31 16.04 -11.70 21.70
C ASP A 31 15.11 -10.53 21.32
N VAL A 32 15.67 -9.33 21.32
CA VAL A 32 14.99 -8.16 20.75
C VAL A 32 15.49 -7.94 19.34
N VAL A 33 14.58 -8.11 18.37
CA VAL A 33 14.88 -8.06 16.94
C VAL A 33 14.36 -6.76 16.34
N THR A 34 15.18 -6.12 15.51
CA THR A 34 14.80 -5.03 14.62
C THR A 34 15.29 -5.36 13.21
N ILE A 35 14.41 -5.33 12.22
CA ILE A 35 14.76 -5.55 10.81
C ILE A 35 14.43 -4.29 10.03
N THR A 36 15.38 -3.80 9.24
CA THR A 36 15.24 -2.57 8.44
C THR A 36 15.82 -2.77 7.04
N SER A 37 15.30 -2.03 6.08
CA SER A 37 15.93 -1.90 4.76
C SER A 37 16.87 -0.70 4.73
N LYS A 38 18.02 -0.85 4.11
CA LYS A 38 18.94 0.25 3.79
C LYS A 38 18.51 1.03 2.55
N ASP A 39 17.63 0.44 1.75
CA ASP A 39 17.19 0.96 0.44
C ASP A 39 15.67 1.16 0.40
N ALA A 40 15.17 2.04 1.26
CA ALA A 40 13.73 2.25 1.49
C ALA A 40 12.94 2.70 0.23
N LYS A 41 13.62 3.19 -0.81
CA LYS A 41 13.00 3.50 -2.11
C LYS A 41 12.73 2.26 -2.96
N ILE A 42 13.44 1.16 -2.70
CA ILE A 42 13.29 -0.12 -3.41
C ILE A 42 12.44 -1.08 -2.59
N LEU A 43 12.70 -1.16 -1.28
CA LEU A 43 12.08 -2.13 -0.39
C LEU A 43 11.95 -1.56 1.03
N ASN A 44 10.77 -1.66 1.62
CA ASN A 44 10.56 -1.43 3.05
C ASN A 44 10.36 -2.75 3.80
N ILE A 45 10.44 -2.70 5.12
CA ILE A 45 10.07 -3.81 6.01
C ILE A 45 8.82 -3.39 6.78
N ARG A 46 7.74 -4.14 6.61
CA ARG A 46 6.52 -4.01 7.40
C ARG A 46 6.58 -5.00 8.57
N THR A 47 6.29 -4.50 9.76
CA THR A 47 6.26 -5.30 10.99
C THR A 47 4.83 -5.42 11.48
N GLU A 48 4.37 -6.62 11.70
CA GLU A 48 3.13 -6.93 12.39
C GLU A 48 3.45 -7.47 13.77
N THR A 49 2.68 -7.05 14.78
CA THR A 49 2.85 -7.50 16.17
C THR A 49 1.55 -8.17 16.61
N ALA A 50 1.62 -9.44 16.94
CA ALA A 50 0.50 -10.20 17.48
C ALA A 50 0.18 -9.78 18.93
N GLN A 51 -0.98 -10.20 19.44
CA GLN A 51 -1.42 -9.88 20.81
C GLN A 51 -0.46 -10.41 21.90
N ASP A 52 0.26 -11.49 21.62
CA ASP A 52 1.27 -12.07 22.50
C ASP A 52 2.65 -11.37 22.41
N GLY A 53 2.75 -10.30 21.61
CA GLY A 53 3.98 -9.56 21.37
C GLY A 53 4.87 -10.14 20.27
N THR A 54 4.51 -11.28 19.66
CA THR A 54 5.28 -11.90 18.57
C THR A 54 5.29 -10.98 17.36
N LYS A 55 6.48 -10.72 16.81
CA LYS A 55 6.67 -9.89 15.61
C LYS A 55 6.86 -10.76 14.37
N THR A 56 6.15 -10.40 13.31
CA THR A 56 6.33 -10.96 11.98
C THR A 56 6.76 -9.84 11.03
N TYR A 57 7.76 -10.12 10.22
CA TYR A 57 8.33 -9.15 9.29
C TYR A 57 8.00 -9.54 7.85
N TYR A 58 7.52 -8.58 7.07
CA TYR A 58 7.16 -8.75 5.68
C TYR A 58 7.95 -7.82 4.79
N LEU A 59 8.33 -8.30 3.60
CA LEU A 59 8.88 -7.46 2.56
C LEU A 59 7.77 -6.60 1.95
N GLU A 60 8.03 -5.29 1.82
CA GLU A 60 7.12 -4.33 1.19
C GLU A 60 7.85 -3.68 -0.01
N PRO A 61 7.80 -4.32 -1.19
CA PRO A 61 8.53 -3.87 -2.37
C PRO A 61 7.91 -2.60 -2.96
N LYS A 62 8.75 -1.62 -3.30
CA LYS A 62 8.36 -0.32 -3.87
C LYS A 62 8.77 -0.16 -5.33
N ALA A 63 9.97 -0.62 -5.67
CA ALA A 63 10.52 -0.52 -7.01
C ALA A 63 11.43 -1.71 -7.33
N ALA A 64 11.59 -2.05 -8.60
CA ALA A 64 12.54 -3.06 -9.02
C ALA A 64 13.98 -2.63 -8.72
N GLY A 65 14.81 -3.57 -8.28
CA GLY A 65 16.20 -3.33 -7.92
C GLY A 65 16.71 -4.27 -6.84
N LYS A 66 17.87 -3.94 -6.30
CA LYS A 66 18.49 -4.66 -5.18
C LYS A 66 18.37 -3.83 -3.93
N ALA A 67 18.03 -4.47 -2.83
CA ALA A 67 17.96 -3.84 -1.51
C ALA A 67 18.71 -4.67 -0.47
N THR A 68 19.47 -3.99 0.38
CA THR A 68 20.11 -4.62 1.54
C THR A 68 19.19 -4.53 2.74
N VAL A 69 18.86 -5.66 3.33
CA VAL A 69 18.09 -5.75 4.57
C VAL A 69 19.05 -6.10 5.71
N GLU A 70 18.93 -5.37 6.82
CA GLU A 70 19.74 -5.56 8.03
C GLU A 70 18.81 -5.95 9.18
N ALA A 71 19.24 -6.96 9.92
CA ALA A 71 18.68 -7.31 11.21
C ALA A 71 19.69 -6.96 12.33
N VAL A 72 19.19 -6.30 13.36
CA VAL A 72 19.90 -6.07 14.61
C VAL A 72 19.20 -6.87 15.70
N VAL A 73 19.96 -7.73 16.37
CA VAL A 73 19.46 -8.61 17.44
C VAL A 73 20.21 -8.28 18.74
N ALA A 74 19.47 -7.80 19.72
CA ALA A 74 20.01 -7.60 21.07
C ALA A 74 19.74 -8.84 21.92
N ARG A 75 20.80 -9.45 22.46
CA ARG A 75 20.79 -10.68 23.25
C ARG A 75 21.73 -10.54 24.44
N ALA A 76 21.23 -10.62 25.66
CA ALA A 76 22.01 -10.63 26.90
C ALA A 76 23.09 -9.50 26.97
N GLY A 77 22.69 -8.28 26.59
CA GLY A 77 23.59 -7.11 26.61
C GLY A 77 24.58 -7.02 25.44
N LYS A 78 24.52 -7.94 24.49
CA LYS A 78 25.31 -7.94 23.25
C LYS A 78 24.40 -7.65 22.04
N THR A 79 25.02 -7.10 21.00
CA THR A 79 24.34 -6.82 19.73
C THR A 79 24.95 -7.68 18.62
N TYR A 80 24.09 -8.30 17.83
CA TYR A 80 24.45 -9.07 16.65
C TYR A 80 23.79 -8.43 15.43
N THR A 81 24.50 -8.40 14.31
CA THR A 81 23.99 -7.87 13.04
C THR A 81 24.08 -8.93 11.97
N ALA A 82 23.00 -9.11 11.23
CA ALA A 82 22.95 -9.94 10.03
C ALA A 82 22.44 -9.11 8.85
N THR A 83 22.93 -9.42 7.64
CA THR A 83 22.50 -8.75 6.41
C THR A 83 22.14 -9.76 5.34
N ILE A 84 21.20 -9.40 4.47
CA ILE A 84 20.83 -10.16 3.27
C ILE A 84 20.58 -9.19 2.11
N GLU A 85 20.95 -9.56 0.90
CA GLU A 85 20.57 -8.86 -0.33
C GLU A 85 19.26 -9.49 -0.86
N ILE A 86 18.28 -8.64 -1.12
CA ILE A 86 16.98 -9.02 -1.71
C ILE A 86 16.91 -8.46 -3.13
N GLN A 87 16.65 -9.33 -4.10
CA GLN A 87 16.32 -8.89 -5.44
C GLN A 87 14.81 -8.61 -5.52
N VAL A 88 14.44 -7.36 -5.82
CA VAL A 88 13.08 -6.97 -6.12
C VAL A 88 12.93 -6.99 -7.64
N ALA A 89 12.13 -7.92 -8.15
CA ALA A 89 11.81 -8.00 -9.56
C ALA A 89 10.78 -6.93 -9.95
N ALA A 90 10.72 -6.56 -11.22
CA ALA A 90 9.65 -5.73 -11.76
C ALA A 90 8.30 -6.42 -11.59
N VAL A 91 7.23 -5.61 -11.58
CA VAL A 91 5.86 -6.13 -11.53
C VAL A 91 5.59 -7.06 -12.72
N GLY A 92 4.90 -8.16 -12.46
CA GLY A 92 4.44 -9.08 -13.51
C GLY A 92 3.42 -8.39 -14.44
N LYS A 93 3.33 -8.87 -15.69
CA LYS A 93 2.48 -8.25 -16.73
C LYS A 93 1.01 -8.11 -16.33
N ASP A 94 0.50 -9.09 -15.58
CA ASP A 94 -0.92 -9.16 -15.19
C ASP A 94 -1.13 -8.82 -13.71
N ILE A 95 -0.14 -8.18 -13.07
CA ILE A 95 -0.19 -7.76 -11.66
C ILE A 95 -0.30 -6.24 -11.59
N ILE A 96 -1.16 -5.74 -10.71
CA ILE A 96 -1.29 -4.32 -10.44
C ILE A 96 -0.05 -3.83 -9.65
N PRO A 97 0.61 -2.75 -10.10
CA PRO A 97 1.83 -2.26 -9.47
C PRO A 97 1.53 -1.47 -8.17
N LEU A 98 0.83 -2.10 -7.24
CA LEU A 98 0.60 -1.49 -5.92
C LEU A 98 1.92 -1.28 -5.21
N THR A 99 2.05 -0.16 -4.51
CA THR A 99 3.24 0.22 -3.73
C THR A 99 2.95 0.38 -2.24
N SER A 100 1.69 0.22 -1.84
CA SER A 100 1.24 0.39 -0.47
C SER A 100 0.48 -0.83 0.04
N TYR A 101 0.96 -1.42 1.14
CA TYR A 101 0.24 -2.49 1.83
C TYR A 101 -1.13 -2.01 2.34
N LYS A 102 -1.25 -0.75 2.78
CA LYS A 102 -2.53 -0.19 3.25
C LYS A 102 -3.60 -0.21 2.15
N VAL A 103 -3.18 0.04 0.90
CA VAL A 103 -4.07 -0.02 -0.27
C VAL A 103 -4.38 -1.48 -0.63
N TYR A 104 -3.35 -2.33 -0.72
CA TYR A 104 -3.53 -3.77 -0.96
C TYR A 104 -4.54 -4.40 0.02
N ASP A 105 -4.36 -4.14 1.31
CA ASP A 105 -5.22 -4.65 2.38
C ASP A 105 -6.66 -4.16 2.24
N ALA A 106 -6.85 -2.88 1.91
CA ALA A 106 -8.16 -2.26 1.77
C ALA A 106 -8.93 -2.70 0.50
N LEU A 107 -8.23 -3.24 -0.50
CA LEU A 107 -8.88 -3.76 -1.71
C LEU A 107 -9.61 -5.08 -1.46
N GLU A 108 -9.15 -5.89 -0.50
CA GLU A 108 -9.70 -7.21 -0.19
C GLU A 108 -9.88 -8.10 -1.44
N ALA A 109 -9.01 -7.93 -2.44
CA ALA A 109 -9.19 -8.48 -3.78
C ALA A 109 -8.28 -9.67 -4.11
N ASP A 110 -7.31 -10.01 -3.24
CA ASP A 110 -6.40 -11.15 -3.41
C ASP A 110 -7.14 -12.48 -3.18
N ALA A 111 -7.89 -12.89 -4.19
CA ALA A 111 -8.77 -14.06 -4.11
C ALA A 111 -8.01 -15.38 -4.11
N ASN A 112 -6.86 -15.44 -4.76
CA ASN A 112 -5.99 -16.62 -4.84
C ASN A 112 -5.00 -16.72 -3.68
N ASN A 113 -4.93 -15.67 -2.84
CA ASN A 113 -4.09 -15.57 -1.63
C ASN A 113 -2.57 -15.66 -1.92
N ASP A 114 -2.13 -15.15 -3.07
CA ASP A 114 -0.72 -15.13 -3.45
C ASP A 114 0.04 -13.88 -2.95
N GLY A 115 -0.67 -12.94 -2.33
CA GLY A 115 -0.13 -11.69 -1.79
C GLY A 115 -0.03 -10.56 -2.81
N MET A 116 -0.60 -10.72 -4.00
CA MET A 116 -0.64 -9.73 -5.07
C MET A 116 -2.08 -9.48 -5.50
N ILE A 117 -2.31 -8.42 -6.25
CA ILE A 117 -3.59 -8.17 -6.90
C ILE A 117 -3.36 -8.22 -8.41
N SER A 118 -4.02 -9.13 -9.09
CA SER A 118 -3.98 -9.23 -10.54
C SER A 118 -4.93 -8.23 -11.21
N THR A 119 -4.75 -8.03 -12.51
CA THR A 119 -5.64 -7.18 -13.34
C THR A 119 -7.06 -7.72 -13.41
N GLU A 120 -7.27 -9.00 -13.22
CA GLU A 120 -8.61 -9.60 -13.17
C GLU A 120 -9.27 -9.42 -11.79
N GLU A 121 -8.49 -9.57 -10.72
CA GLU A 121 -9.01 -9.43 -9.35
C GLU A 121 -9.45 -8.01 -9.05
N ILE A 122 -8.67 -6.99 -9.46
CA ILE A 122 -9.02 -5.59 -9.20
C ILE A 122 -10.32 -5.17 -9.90
N LYS A 123 -10.67 -5.78 -11.02
CA LYS A 123 -11.94 -5.52 -11.72
C LYS A 123 -13.17 -5.95 -10.93
N ASN A 124 -13.03 -6.82 -9.95
CA ASN A 124 -14.13 -7.27 -9.09
C ASN A 124 -14.37 -6.33 -7.91
N VAL A 125 -13.45 -5.38 -7.66
CA VAL A 125 -13.57 -4.41 -6.57
C VAL A 125 -14.69 -3.42 -6.86
N LYS A 126 -15.69 -3.36 -5.98
CA LYS A 126 -16.85 -2.45 -6.07
C LYS A 126 -16.77 -1.27 -5.11
N SER A 127 -16.05 -1.43 -4.01
CA SER A 127 -15.89 -0.41 -2.98
C SER A 127 -14.49 -0.44 -2.41
N ILE A 128 -13.89 0.73 -2.24
CA ILE A 128 -12.56 0.90 -1.67
C ILE A 128 -12.68 1.84 -0.48
N ASN A 129 -12.33 1.36 0.71
CA ASN A 129 -12.27 2.17 1.92
C ASN A 129 -10.83 2.41 2.34
N LEU A 130 -10.38 3.64 2.15
CA LEU A 130 -9.04 4.10 2.50
C LEU A 130 -9.06 5.23 3.55
N GLU A 131 -10.17 5.41 4.24
CA GLU A 131 -10.32 6.41 5.29
C GLU A 131 -9.26 6.24 6.38
N ASN A 132 -8.70 7.38 6.88
CA ASN A 132 -7.76 7.42 8.02
C ASN A 132 -6.50 6.54 7.87
N LYS A 133 -5.98 6.37 6.67
CA LYS A 133 -4.81 5.50 6.44
C LYS A 133 -3.49 6.27 6.29
N ASP A 134 -3.50 7.60 6.44
CA ASP A 134 -2.32 8.46 6.27
C ASP A 134 -1.59 8.15 4.94
N LEU A 135 -2.33 8.25 3.85
CA LEU A 135 -1.87 7.96 2.50
C LEU A 135 -1.34 9.23 1.82
N THR A 136 -0.46 9.01 0.87
CA THR A 136 0.04 9.99 -0.09
C THR A 136 -0.44 9.66 -1.51
N ASN A 137 -0.21 10.56 -2.48
CA ASN A 137 -0.52 10.29 -3.89
C ASN A 137 0.19 9.04 -4.43
N ALA A 138 1.41 8.76 -3.95
CA ALA A 138 2.17 7.58 -4.38
C ALA A 138 1.52 6.25 -3.96
N ASP A 139 0.78 6.25 -2.85
CA ASP A 139 0.08 5.06 -2.35
C ASP A 139 -1.12 4.68 -3.24
N LEU A 140 -1.66 5.62 -4.01
CA LEU A 140 -2.82 5.43 -4.88
C LEU A 140 -2.47 4.79 -6.24
N ALA A 141 -1.19 4.50 -6.47
CA ALA A 141 -0.73 3.86 -7.70
C ALA A 141 -1.47 2.53 -7.95
N GLY A 142 -1.91 2.31 -9.19
CA GLY A 142 -2.64 1.11 -9.59
C GLY A 142 -4.16 1.16 -9.39
N LEU A 143 -4.70 2.10 -8.60
CA LEU A 143 -6.15 2.20 -8.37
C LEU A 143 -6.95 2.60 -9.63
N SER A 144 -6.31 3.18 -10.65
CA SER A 144 -6.95 3.45 -11.95
C SER A 144 -7.48 2.21 -12.66
N GLU A 145 -6.99 1.02 -12.27
CA GLU A 145 -7.39 -0.26 -12.85
C GLU A 145 -8.67 -0.83 -12.20
N ALA A 146 -9.15 -0.26 -11.10
CA ALA A 146 -10.39 -0.66 -10.44
C ALA A 146 -11.63 -0.12 -11.20
N VAL A 147 -11.72 -0.39 -12.50
CA VAL A 147 -12.68 0.23 -13.44
C VAL A 147 -14.15 -0.03 -13.13
N ASN A 148 -14.46 -1.04 -12.34
CA ASN A 148 -15.80 -1.38 -11.90
C ASN A 148 -16.12 -0.89 -10.48
N CYS A 149 -15.24 -0.09 -9.88
CA CYS A 149 -15.44 0.47 -8.55
C CYS A 149 -16.55 1.52 -8.57
N GLU A 150 -17.50 1.40 -7.65
CA GLU A 150 -18.65 2.28 -7.51
C GLU A 150 -18.53 3.26 -6.37
N LYS A 151 -17.69 2.94 -5.35
CA LYS A 151 -17.49 3.76 -4.16
C LYS A 151 -16.03 3.84 -3.78
N ILE A 152 -15.53 5.06 -3.52
CA ILE A 152 -14.20 5.29 -2.97
C ILE A 152 -14.30 6.25 -1.78
N ASP A 153 -13.65 5.87 -0.69
CA ASP A 153 -13.49 6.69 0.49
C ASP A 153 -12.01 6.99 0.74
N LEU A 154 -11.64 8.28 0.63
CA LEU A 154 -10.29 8.80 0.88
C LEU A 154 -10.27 9.78 2.07
N GLU A 155 -11.35 9.88 2.86
CA GLU A 155 -11.45 10.85 3.94
C GLU A 155 -10.27 10.74 4.91
N ASN A 156 -9.90 11.89 5.51
CA ASN A 156 -8.86 11.99 6.53
C ASN A 156 -7.44 11.56 6.07
N ASN A 157 -7.14 11.69 4.77
CA ASN A 157 -5.79 11.53 4.23
C ASN A 157 -5.24 12.87 3.75
N LYS A 158 -4.70 13.67 4.68
CA LYS A 158 -4.28 15.06 4.45
C LYS A 158 -3.15 15.22 3.42
N ASN A 159 -2.40 14.15 3.12
CA ASN A 159 -1.32 14.17 2.15
C ASN A 159 -1.77 13.80 0.73
N ILE A 160 -3.06 13.50 0.51
CA ILE A 160 -3.62 13.31 -0.83
C ILE A 160 -3.97 14.67 -1.40
N THR A 161 -3.36 15.00 -2.55
CA THR A 161 -3.55 16.23 -3.31
C THR A 161 -4.01 15.99 -4.75
N ASP A 162 -3.84 14.76 -5.25
CA ASP A 162 -4.12 14.36 -6.63
C ASP A 162 -5.07 13.14 -6.67
N ILE A 163 -6.16 13.29 -7.41
CA ILE A 163 -7.16 12.25 -7.64
C ILE A 163 -7.30 11.93 -9.14
N SER A 164 -6.30 12.24 -9.95
CA SER A 164 -6.36 12.02 -11.40
C SER A 164 -6.63 10.58 -11.81
N PHE A 165 -6.28 9.60 -10.95
CA PHE A 165 -6.52 8.17 -11.19
C PHE A 165 -8.00 7.84 -11.39
N ILE A 166 -8.95 8.64 -10.82
CA ILE A 166 -10.38 8.36 -10.93
C ILE A 166 -10.95 8.55 -12.34
N LYS A 167 -10.25 9.24 -13.26
CA LYS A 167 -10.74 9.51 -14.62
C LYS A 167 -11.21 8.27 -15.37
N ASN A 168 -10.60 7.12 -15.08
CA ASN A 168 -10.92 5.84 -15.71
C ASN A 168 -12.06 5.08 -15.03
N LEU A 169 -12.50 5.51 -13.85
CA LEU A 169 -13.46 4.78 -13.00
C LEU A 169 -14.90 5.15 -13.39
N LYS A 170 -15.31 4.74 -14.60
CA LYS A 170 -16.61 5.13 -15.20
C LYS A 170 -17.85 4.54 -14.50
N GLN A 171 -17.66 3.70 -13.47
CA GLN A 171 -18.73 3.18 -12.63
C GLN A 171 -18.82 3.89 -11.28
N LEU A 172 -17.93 4.88 -11.01
CA LEU A 172 -17.86 5.56 -9.72
C LEU A 172 -19.11 6.43 -9.48
N LYS A 173 -19.86 6.10 -8.42
CA LYS A 173 -21.10 6.77 -7.99
C LYS A 173 -20.89 7.60 -6.73
N THR A 174 -20.01 7.18 -5.85
CA THR A 174 -19.81 7.82 -4.55
C THR A 174 -18.32 8.06 -4.29
N LEU A 175 -17.97 9.31 -3.97
CA LEU A 175 -16.59 9.69 -3.68
C LEU A 175 -16.53 10.58 -2.43
N TYR A 176 -15.73 10.15 -1.44
CA TYR A 176 -15.48 10.89 -0.21
C TYR A 176 -14.05 11.44 -0.22
N LEU A 177 -13.93 12.78 -0.06
CA LEU A 177 -12.67 13.52 -0.08
C LEU A 177 -12.50 14.48 1.11
N ARG A 178 -13.36 14.41 2.14
CA ARG A 178 -13.24 15.29 3.30
C ARG A 178 -11.87 15.11 3.96
N GLU A 179 -11.33 16.21 4.49
CA GLU A 179 -10.01 16.21 5.13
C GLU A 179 -8.86 15.64 4.26
N THR A 180 -8.99 15.74 2.93
CA THR A 180 -7.87 15.63 1.99
C THR A 180 -7.38 17.03 1.62
N SER A 181 -6.22 17.13 0.95
CA SER A 181 -5.67 18.39 0.43
C SER A 181 -5.88 18.56 -1.09
N VAL A 182 -6.87 17.88 -1.66
CA VAL A 182 -7.22 18.01 -3.08
C VAL A 182 -7.76 19.41 -3.36
N THR A 183 -7.21 20.04 -4.40
CA THR A 183 -7.64 21.36 -4.90
C THR A 183 -8.00 21.36 -6.37
N ASP A 184 -7.46 20.41 -7.15
CA ASP A 184 -7.82 20.20 -8.56
C ASP A 184 -8.87 19.08 -8.68
N PHE A 185 -10.06 19.46 -9.14
CA PHE A 185 -11.21 18.58 -9.32
C PHE A 185 -11.51 18.30 -10.80
N THR A 186 -10.61 18.62 -11.72
CA THR A 186 -10.81 18.41 -13.17
C THR A 186 -11.05 16.95 -13.53
N ALA A 187 -10.49 16.01 -12.74
CA ALA A 187 -10.73 14.57 -12.90
C ALA A 187 -12.22 14.18 -12.76
N LEU A 188 -13.03 14.98 -12.04
CA LEU A 188 -14.46 14.73 -11.84
C LEU A 188 -15.30 15.11 -13.08
N ASN A 189 -14.80 15.94 -14.00
CA ASN A 189 -15.57 16.39 -15.16
C ASN A 189 -16.04 15.21 -16.03
N ASP A 190 -15.23 14.16 -16.13
CA ASP A 190 -15.55 12.96 -16.91
C ASP A 190 -16.52 12.01 -16.19
N LEU A 191 -16.87 12.32 -14.94
CA LEU A 191 -17.66 11.46 -14.04
C LEU A 191 -19.00 12.10 -13.63
N LYS A 192 -19.27 13.33 -14.01
CA LYS A 192 -20.47 14.09 -13.57
C LYS A 192 -21.78 13.36 -13.80
N ALA A 193 -21.92 12.68 -14.94
CA ALA A 193 -23.16 12.01 -15.32
C ALA A 193 -23.51 10.79 -14.46
N GLN A 194 -22.51 10.17 -13.78
CA GLN A 194 -22.72 8.98 -12.96
C GLN A 194 -22.50 9.19 -11.46
N LEU A 195 -21.89 10.32 -11.06
CA LEU A 195 -21.70 10.61 -9.64
C LEU A 195 -23.03 10.95 -8.96
N GLU A 196 -23.41 10.14 -7.98
CA GLU A 196 -24.62 10.32 -7.17
C GLU A 196 -24.34 11.05 -5.86
N SER A 197 -23.13 10.86 -5.30
CA SER A 197 -22.71 11.43 -4.02
C SER A 197 -21.24 11.86 -4.06
N LEU A 198 -21.01 13.13 -3.74
CA LEU A 198 -19.68 13.72 -3.72
C LEU A 198 -19.48 14.55 -2.44
N TYR A 199 -18.48 14.16 -1.65
CA TYR A 199 -18.11 14.84 -0.38
C TYR A 199 -16.75 15.51 -0.54
N LEU A 200 -16.76 16.78 -0.87
CA LEU A 200 -15.57 17.58 -1.13
C LEU A 200 -14.85 18.00 0.17
N PRO A 201 -13.52 18.21 0.12
CA PRO A 201 -12.77 18.79 1.24
C PRO A 201 -13.28 20.20 1.57
N THR A 202 -13.10 20.62 2.82
CA THR A 202 -13.49 21.96 3.27
C THR A 202 -12.73 23.07 2.54
N THR A 203 -11.56 22.76 2.01
CA THR A 203 -10.72 23.64 1.17
C THR A 203 -11.29 23.90 -0.22
N ALA A 204 -12.26 23.08 -0.69
CA ALA A 204 -12.90 23.32 -1.98
C ALA A 204 -13.67 24.64 -1.98
N SER A 205 -13.41 25.49 -2.99
CA SER A 205 -14.09 26.77 -3.12
C SER A 205 -15.60 26.61 -3.28
N THR A 206 -16.37 27.65 -2.92
CA THR A 206 -17.82 27.69 -3.15
C THR A 206 -18.14 27.51 -4.64
N ALA A 207 -17.35 28.12 -5.54
CA ALA A 207 -17.53 27.97 -6.98
C ALA A 207 -17.34 26.53 -7.43
N THR A 208 -16.31 25.81 -6.91
CA THR A 208 -16.09 24.38 -7.19
C THR A 208 -17.29 23.55 -6.73
N ARG A 209 -17.78 23.79 -5.50
CA ARG A 209 -18.93 23.06 -4.94
C ARG A 209 -20.18 23.27 -5.79
N MET A 210 -20.44 24.51 -6.21
CA MET A 210 -21.62 24.86 -7.05
C MET A 210 -21.55 24.25 -8.45
N SER A 211 -20.34 24.08 -9.03
CA SER A 211 -20.18 23.49 -10.37
C SER A 211 -20.61 22.03 -10.49
N PHE A 212 -20.77 21.32 -9.37
CA PHE A 212 -21.28 19.94 -9.32
C PHE A 212 -22.76 19.85 -8.90
N LEU A 213 -23.37 20.99 -8.53
CA LEU A 213 -24.78 21.07 -8.10
C LEU A 213 -25.69 21.68 -9.18
N SER A 214 -25.09 22.28 -10.22
CA SER A 214 -25.82 22.90 -11.33
C SER A 214 -25.96 21.94 -12.50
N ASP A 215 -27.04 21.21 -12.55
CA ASP A 215 -27.69 20.69 -13.77
C ASP A 215 -29.21 20.79 -13.61
#